data_1febe14923653d5dea73f4f8c8c32cfc
#
_entry.id   1febe14923653d5dea73f4f8c8c32cfc
#
_cell.length_a   1.000
_cell.length_b   1.000
_cell.length_c   1.000
_cell.angle_alpha   90.00
_cell.angle_beta   90.00
_cell.angle_gamma   90.00
#
_symmetry.space_group_name_H-M   'P 1'
#
loop_
_entity.id
_entity.type
_entity.pdbx_description
1 polymer ?
#
loop_
_entity_poly.entity_id
_entity_poly.type
_entity_poly.pdbx_seq_one_letter_code
_entity_poly.pdbx_strand_id
1 'polypeptide(L)'
;DPFDVDEFKKNLVDELAEKYFIWSWKERTAAFLDALDLERRVMFIILSLIVLIAAMNIISGLVMLVKNKGRDIGILRSLGLTRSSILRVFFICGSLIGVVGTVLGVIIGMLFVTYINEIQWLVEYVIGSSVWNEEIRFLTQVPAKLRIEDVVFALVVSLSISFVITIFPARKAASLDPAEALKYE
;
A
#
# COMPACT_ATOMS: atom_id res chain seq x y z
N ASP A 1 29.44 18.02 1.33
CA ASP A 1 28.05 17.57 1.47
C ASP A 1 27.55 17.97 2.86
N PRO A 2 26.45 18.75 3.00
CA PRO A 2 25.96 19.18 4.31
C PRO A 2 25.46 18.03 5.21
N PHE A 3 25.38 16.81 4.66
CA PHE A 3 25.01 15.59 5.40
C PHE A 3 26.20 14.78 5.90
N ASP A 4 27.40 15.09 5.44
CA ASP A 4 28.66 14.41 5.83
C ASP A 4 29.37 15.15 6.98
N VAL A 5 28.61 15.42 8.02
CA VAL A 5 29.06 16.21 9.17
C VAL A 5 29.89 15.36 10.14
N ASP A 6 29.75 14.04 10.07
CA ASP A 6 30.36 13.13 11.04
C ASP A 6 31.89 13.02 10.81
N GLU A 7 32.35 13.00 9.54
CA GLU A 7 33.79 13.00 9.21
C GLU A 7 34.41 14.36 9.53
N PHE A 8 33.74 15.45 9.18
CA PHE A 8 34.21 16.81 9.48
C PHE A 8 34.31 17.07 10.99
N LYS A 9 33.32 16.58 11.76
CA LYS A 9 33.33 16.67 13.23
C LYS A 9 34.52 15.91 13.81
N LYS A 10 34.80 14.70 13.33
CA LYS A 10 35.92 13.87 13.81
C LYS A 10 37.27 14.61 13.67
N ASN A 11 37.50 15.22 12.53
CA ASN A 11 38.71 16.01 12.28
C ASN A 11 38.83 17.26 13.19
N LEU A 12 37.68 17.91 13.46
CA LEU A 12 37.62 19.07 14.37
C LEU A 12 37.77 18.69 15.85
N VAL A 13 37.26 17.55 16.24
CA VAL A 13 37.38 17.04 17.61
C VAL A 13 38.81 16.71 17.93
N ASP A 14 39.55 16.08 17.02
CA ASP A 14 40.98 15.77 17.21
C ASP A 14 41.86 17.02 17.38
N GLU A 15 41.43 18.16 16.81
CA GLU A 15 42.20 19.41 16.82
C GLU A 15 41.77 20.38 17.95
N LEU A 16 40.52 20.38 18.38
CA LEU A 16 39.90 21.40 19.24
C LEU A 16 39.22 20.88 20.51
N ALA A 17 39.11 19.55 20.71
CA ALA A 17 38.32 18.96 21.80
C ALA A 17 38.78 19.32 23.21
N GLU A 18 40.07 19.70 23.39
CA GLU A 18 40.57 20.13 24.70
C GLU A 18 40.02 21.50 25.16
N LYS A 19 39.44 22.28 24.26
CA LYS A 19 39.09 23.66 24.53
C LYS A 19 37.61 24.02 24.27
N TYR A 20 36.89 23.23 23.44
CA TYR A 20 35.54 23.54 23.01
C TYR A 20 34.64 22.29 22.94
N PHE A 21 33.38 22.42 23.33
CA PHE A 21 32.33 21.40 23.10
C PHE A 21 31.79 21.58 21.68
N ILE A 22 32.03 20.60 20.81
CA ILE A 22 31.60 20.61 19.41
C ILE A 22 30.33 19.79 19.28
N TRP A 23 29.22 20.46 19.03
CA TRP A 23 27.93 19.83 18.77
C TRP A 23 27.60 19.91 17.29
N SER A 24 27.23 18.79 16.66
CA SER A 24 26.70 18.80 15.31
C SER A 24 25.22 19.17 15.35
N TRP A 25 24.71 19.79 14.27
CA TRP A 25 23.28 20.04 14.15
C TRP A 25 22.48 18.73 14.22
N LYS A 26 23.02 17.63 13.73
CA LYS A 26 22.47 16.29 13.74
C LYS A 26 22.26 15.77 15.17
N GLU A 27 23.17 16.04 16.09
CA GLU A 27 23.02 15.70 17.51
C GLU A 27 21.98 16.56 18.22
N ARG A 28 21.90 17.84 17.89
CA ARG A 28 20.86 18.73 18.45
C ARG A 28 19.47 18.36 17.99
N THR A 29 19.31 17.84 16.78
CA THR A 29 18.04 17.45 16.19
C THR A 29 17.81 15.94 16.19
N ALA A 30 18.68 15.15 16.83
CA ALA A 30 18.60 13.69 16.83
C ALA A 30 17.22 13.18 17.28
N ALA A 31 16.71 13.68 18.39
CA ALA A 31 15.39 13.28 18.88
C ALA A 31 14.25 13.60 17.89
N PHE A 32 14.36 14.69 17.15
CA PHE A 32 13.40 15.05 16.11
C PHE A 32 13.52 14.13 14.88
N LEU A 33 14.74 13.82 14.45
CA LEU A 33 14.97 12.89 13.35
C LEU A 33 14.51 11.48 13.70
N ASP A 34 14.78 11.01 14.92
CA ASP A 34 14.30 9.73 15.43
C ASP A 34 12.77 9.66 15.48
N ALA A 35 12.11 10.77 15.84
CA ALA A 35 10.65 10.87 15.81
C ALA A 35 10.09 10.75 14.38
N LEU A 36 10.72 11.38 13.38
CA LEU A 36 10.34 11.26 11.98
C LEU A 36 10.54 9.82 11.44
N ASP A 37 11.64 9.16 11.84
CA ASP A 37 11.88 7.77 11.47
C ASP A 37 10.87 6.82 12.13
N LEU A 38 10.49 7.09 13.37
CA LEU A 38 9.43 6.34 14.04
C LEU A 38 8.08 6.55 13.34
N GLU A 39 7.71 7.79 13.00
CA GLU A 39 6.50 8.11 12.23
C GLU A 39 6.45 7.34 10.92
N ARG A 40 7.56 7.33 10.16
CA ARG A 40 7.67 6.59 8.91
C ARG A 40 7.46 5.08 9.08
N ARG A 41 8.03 4.48 10.14
CA ARG A 41 7.85 3.05 10.46
C ARG A 41 6.39 2.74 10.83
N VAL A 42 5.77 3.58 11.65
CA VAL A 42 4.37 3.43 12.05
C VAL A 42 3.46 3.52 10.82
N MET A 43 3.67 4.52 9.94
CA MET A 43 2.91 4.64 8.69
C MET A 43 3.08 3.42 7.79
N PHE A 44 4.30 2.87 7.69
CA PHE A 44 4.53 1.64 6.93
C PHE A 44 3.74 0.44 7.48
N ILE A 45 3.67 0.29 8.82
CA ILE A 45 2.90 -0.77 9.46
C ILE A 45 1.40 -0.59 9.17
N ILE A 46 0.88 0.63 9.32
CA ILE A 46 -0.53 0.94 9.03
C ILE A 46 -0.88 0.63 7.57
N LEU A 47 -0.06 1.08 6.63
CA LEU A 47 -0.26 0.80 5.20
C LEU A 47 -0.21 -0.70 4.90
N SER A 48 0.71 -1.44 5.52
CA SER A 48 0.81 -2.90 5.39
C SER A 48 -0.45 -3.60 5.90
N LEU A 49 -1.01 -3.13 7.01
CA LEU A 49 -2.25 -3.66 7.55
C LEU A 49 -3.45 -3.39 6.64
N ILE A 50 -3.54 -2.21 6.05
CA ILE A 50 -4.58 -1.86 5.07
C ILE A 50 -4.50 -2.79 3.85
N VAL A 51 -3.29 -3.02 3.33
CA VAL A 51 -3.05 -3.95 2.21
C VAL A 51 -3.45 -5.38 2.60
N LEU A 52 -3.15 -5.82 3.83
CA LEU A 52 -3.55 -7.14 4.32
C LEU A 52 -5.08 -7.29 4.37
N ILE A 53 -5.79 -6.29 4.87
CA ILE A 53 -7.27 -6.28 4.92
C ILE A 53 -7.84 -6.34 3.49
N ALA A 54 -7.30 -5.54 2.57
CA ALA A 54 -7.71 -5.57 1.16
C ALA A 54 -7.47 -6.96 0.53
N ALA A 55 -6.34 -7.58 0.83
CA ALA A 55 -6.00 -8.95 0.41
C ALA A 55 -7.03 -9.97 0.90
N MET A 56 -7.41 -9.90 2.18
CA MET A 56 -8.42 -10.79 2.75
C MET A 56 -9.80 -10.60 2.12
N ASN A 57 -10.16 -9.35 1.76
CA ASN A 57 -11.39 -9.07 1.03
C ASN A 57 -11.42 -9.73 -0.36
N ILE A 58 -10.31 -9.64 -1.11
CA ILE A 58 -10.19 -10.29 -2.43
C ILE A 58 -10.34 -11.81 -2.28
N ILE A 59 -9.64 -12.42 -1.33
CA ILE A 59 -9.73 -13.87 -1.08
C ILE A 59 -11.17 -14.27 -0.75
N SER A 60 -11.81 -13.58 0.19
CA SER A 60 -13.18 -13.86 0.62
C SER A 60 -14.18 -13.73 -0.51
N GLY A 61 -14.09 -12.68 -1.31
CA GLY A 61 -14.95 -12.45 -2.47
C GLY A 61 -14.79 -13.54 -3.53
N LEU A 62 -13.56 -13.92 -3.85
CA LEU A 62 -13.30 -14.98 -4.82
C LEU A 62 -13.70 -16.36 -4.30
N VAL A 63 -13.48 -16.65 -3.01
CA VAL A 63 -13.94 -17.92 -2.41
C VAL A 63 -15.46 -18.01 -2.42
N MET A 64 -16.16 -16.91 -2.12
CA MET A 64 -17.61 -16.85 -2.21
C MET A 64 -18.11 -17.03 -3.65
N LEU A 65 -17.45 -16.38 -4.62
CA LEU A 65 -17.75 -16.55 -6.05
C LEU A 65 -17.59 -18.02 -6.48
N VAL A 66 -16.50 -18.68 -6.08
CA VAL A 66 -16.26 -20.09 -6.34
C VAL A 66 -17.36 -20.96 -5.75
N LYS A 67 -17.75 -20.68 -4.50
CA LYS A 67 -18.82 -21.45 -3.81
C LYS A 67 -20.16 -21.28 -4.52
N ASN A 68 -20.52 -20.06 -4.89
CA ASN A 68 -21.79 -19.78 -5.61
C ASN A 68 -21.81 -20.37 -7.02
N LYS A 69 -20.65 -20.54 -7.67
CA LYS A 69 -20.49 -21.13 -9.00
C LYS A 69 -20.10 -22.60 -8.99
N GLY A 70 -20.11 -23.23 -7.82
CA GLY A 70 -19.70 -24.63 -7.66
C GLY A 70 -20.47 -25.60 -8.57
N ARG A 71 -21.80 -25.47 -8.68
CA ARG A 71 -22.64 -26.29 -9.57
C ARG A 71 -22.27 -26.08 -11.05
N ASP A 72 -22.12 -24.84 -11.49
CA ASP A 72 -21.73 -24.51 -12.87
C ASP A 72 -20.35 -25.11 -13.19
N ILE A 73 -19.41 -25.04 -12.24
CA ILE A 73 -18.07 -25.66 -12.36
C ILE A 73 -18.18 -27.19 -12.47
N GLY A 74 -19.05 -27.81 -11.63
CA GLY A 74 -19.27 -29.24 -11.66
C GLY A 74 -19.81 -29.73 -13.04
N ILE A 75 -20.81 -29.01 -13.58
CA ILE A 75 -21.37 -29.30 -14.93
C ILE A 75 -20.29 -29.14 -16.00
N LEU A 76 -19.53 -28.05 -16.00
CA LEU A 76 -18.48 -27.82 -16.97
C LEU A 76 -17.39 -28.91 -16.91
N ARG A 77 -17.05 -29.40 -15.72
CA ARG A 77 -16.09 -30.47 -15.53
C ARG A 77 -16.61 -31.81 -16.01
N SER A 78 -17.89 -32.11 -15.81
CA SER A 78 -18.52 -33.35 -16.35
C SER A 78 -18.59 -33.35 -17.88
N LEU A 79 -18.68 -32.15 -18.50
CA LEU A 79 -18.59 -31.95 -19.95
C LEU A 79 -17.14 -31.98 -20.48
N GLY A 80 -16.12 -32.26 -19.63
CA GLY A 80 -14.73 -32.47 -20.05
C GLY A 80 -13.81 -31.26 -19.85
N LEU A 81 -14.24 -30.16 -19.19
CA LEU A 81 -13.33 -29.06 -18.89
C LEU A 81 -12.23 -29.50 -17.92
N THR A 82 -10.98 -29.17 -18.27
CA THR A 82 -9.83 -29.49 -17.42
C THR A 82 -9.74 -28.57 -16.19
N ARG A 83 -9.10 -29.08 -15.12
CA ARG A 83 -8.82 -28.27 -13.92
C ARG A 83 -8.05 -26.99 -14.26
N SER A 84 -7.12 -27.06 -15.20
CA SER A 84 -6.33 -25.93 -15.66
C SER A 84 -7.17 -24.84 -16.33
N SER A 85 -8.22 -25.22 -17.07
CA SER A 85 -9.15 -24.26 -17.70
C SER A 85 -9.93 -23.49 -16.64
N ILE A 86 -10.44 -24.18 -15.62
CA ILE A 86 -11.15 -23.55 -14.51
C ILE A 86 -10.23 -22.60 -13.73
N LEU A 87 -9.01 -23.05 -13.42
CA LEU A 87 -8.01 -22.22 -12.76
C LEU A 87 -7.74 -20.93 -13.54
N ARG A 88 -7.58 -21.02 -14.87
CA ARG A 88 -7.35 -19.85 -15.73
C ARG A 88 -8.52 -18.88 -15.68
N VAL A 89 -9.76 -19.36 -15.73
CA VAL A 89 -10.95 -18.50 -15.67
C VAL A 89 -10.98 -17.71 -14.37
N PHE A 90 -10.83 -18.38 -13.22
CA PHE A 90 -10.86 -17.70 -11.93
C PHE A 90 -9.65 -16.80 -11.71
N PHE A 91 -8.49 -17.19 -12.22
CA PHE A 91 -7.29 -16.34 -12.19
C PHE A 91 -7.49 -15.07 -13.03
N ILE A 92 -8.05 -15.17 -14.23
CA ILE A 92 -8.37 -14.01 -15.08
C ILE A 92 -9.39 -13.10 -14.39
N CYS A 93 -10.47 -13.67 -13.81
CA CYS A 93 -11.46 -12.89 -13.08
C CYS A 93 -10.85 -12.10 -11.91
N GLY A 94 -10.04 -12.77 -11.08
CA GLY A 94 -9.38 -12.10 -9.95
C GLY A 94 -8.33 -11.09 -10.39
N SER A 95 -7.55 -11.40 -11.43
CA SER A 95 -6.58 -10.47 -12.00
C SER A 95 -7.24 -9.22 -12.57
N LEU A 96 -8.38 -9.37 -13.24
CA LEU A 96 -9.13 -8.23 -13.79
C LEU A 96 -9.62 -7.30 -12.68
N ILE A 97 -10.14 -7.85 -11.59
CA ILE A 97 -10.52 -7.07 -10.40
C ILE A 97 -9.30 -6.31 -9.84
N GLY A 98 -8.16 -6.99 -9.74
CA GLY A 98 -6.92 -6.40 -9.27
C GLY A 98 -6.40 -5.28 -10.16
N VAL A 99 -6.42 -5.47 -11.47
CA VAL A 99 -5.99 -4.43 -12.44
C VAL A 99 -6.91 -3.23 -12.38
N VAL A 100 -8.23 -3.43 -12.45
CA VAL A 100 -9.20 -2.33 -12.38
C VAL A 100 -9.10 -1.59 -11.07
N GLY A 101 -9.01 -2.30 -9.94
CA GLY A 101 -8.85 -1.70 -8.61
C GLY A 101 -7.54 -0.90 -8.50
N THR A 102 -6.43 -1.41 -9.02
CA THR A 102 -5.15 -0.72 -9.01
C THR A 102 -5.18 0.55 -9.86
N VAL A 103 -5.74 0.49 -11.06
CA VAL A 103 -5.86 1.66 -11.95
C VAL A 103 -6.73 2.74 -11.29
N LEU A 104 -7.89 2.37 -10.76
CA LEU A 104 -8.77 3.31 -10.05
C LEU A 104 -8.09 3.88 -8.81
N GLY A 105 -7.39 3.06 -8.03
CA GLY A 105 -6.65 3.51 -6.85
C GLY A 105 -5.54 4.52 -7.20
N VAL A 106 -4.79 4.27 -8.26
CA VAL A 106 -3.75 5.21 -8.75
C VAL A 106 -4.38 6.52 -9.21
N ILE A 107 -5.46 6.48 -9.99
CA ILE A 107 -6.15 7.69 -10.46
C ILE A 107 -6.66 8.52 -9.27
N ILE A 108 -7.35 7.89 -8.33
CA ILE A 108 -7.89 8.57 -7.13
C ILE A 108 -6.74 9.13 -6.28
N GLY A 109 -5.67 8.35 -6.07
CA GLY A 109 -4.50 8.79 -5.31
C GLY A 109 -3.80 9.98 -5.95
N MET A 110 -3.63 9.99 -7.28
CA MET A 110 -3.04 11.10 -8.01
C MET A 110 -3.93 12.36 -7.92
N LEU A 111 -5.23 12.21 -8.08
CA LEU A 111 -6.19 13.31 -7.92
C LEU A 111 -6.13 13.87 -6.50
N PHE A 112 -6.09 13.01 -5.49
CA PHE A 112 -6.00 13.44 -4.09
C PHE A 112 -4.75 14.25 -3.82
N VAL A 113 -3.57 13.79 -4.28
CA VAL A 113 -2.31 14.52 -4.10
C VAL A 113 -2.31 15.85 -4.88
N THR A 114 -2.89 15.88 -6.07
CA THR A 114 -2.94 17.09 -6.91
C THR A 114 -3.83 18.17 -6.28
N TYR A 115 -4.96 17.78 -5.72
CA TYR A 115 -5.94 18.68 -5.12
C TYR A 115 -5.86 18.73 -3.58
N ILE A 116 -4.70 18.42 -2.99
CA ILE A 116 -4.54 18.34 -1.53
C ILE A 116 -4.83 19.68 -0.84
N ASN A 117 -4.43 20.80 -1.45
CA ASN A 117 -4.63 22.13 -0.88
C ASN A 117 -6.11 22.55 -0.89
N GLU A 118 -6.84 22.22 -1.94
CA GLU A 118 -8.28 22.46 -2.07
C GLU A 118 -9.07 21.60 -1.07
N ILE A 119 -8.64 20.34 -0.92
CA ILE A 119 -9.22 19.42 0.06
C ILE A 119 -8.97 19.93 1.48
N GLN A 120 -7.75 20.40 1.78
CA GLN A 120 -7.42 21.01 3.06
C GLN A 120 -8.34 22.20 3.35
N TRP A 121 -8.47 23.14 2.41
CA TRP A 121 -9.35 24.30 2.55
C TRP A 121 -10.81 23.89 2.82
N LEU A 122 -11.32 22.89 2.11
CA LEU A 122 -12.67 22.36 2.32
C LEU A 122 -12.84 21.78 3.72
N VAL A 123 -11.86 21.01 4.20
CA VAL A 123 -11.88 20.40 5.54
C VAL A 123 -11.84 21.48 6.62
N GLU A 124 -11.00 22.49 6.48
CA GLU A 124 -10.92 23.62 7.41
C GLU A 124 -12.22 24.44 7.45
N TYR A 125 -12.86 24.62 6.28
CA TYR A 125 -14.16 25.28 6.19
C TYR A 125 -15.26 24.52 6.94
N VAL A 126 -15.26 23.18 6.84
CA VAL A 126 -16.28 22.30 7.49
C VAL A 126 -16.04 22.21 9.01
N ILE A 127 -14.79 22.13 9.45
CA ILE A 127 -14.41 21.98 10.87
C ILE A 127 -14.48 23.32 11.59
N GLY A 128 -14.38 24.45 10.85
CA GLY A 128 -14.37 25.81 11.42
C GLY A 128 -13.10 26.18 12.19
N SER A 129 -12.05 25.39 12.04
CA SER A 129 -10.73 25.64 12.64
C SER A 129 -9.61 25.25 11.69
N SER A 130 -8.49 25.97 11.74
CA SER A 130 -7.30 25.60 10.97
C SER A 130 -6.77 24.25 11.46
N VAL A 131 -6.76 23.25 10.57
CA VAL A 131 -6.18 21.91 10.83
C VAL A 131 -4.65 21.97 10.73
N TRP A 132 -4.15 22.97 10.00
CA TRP A 132 -2.74 23.15 9.73
C TRP A 132 -2.23 24.38 10.46
N ASN A 133 -1.53 24.19 11.57
CA ASN A 133 -1.00 25.28 12.38
C ASN A 133 0.35 25.73 11.80
N GLU A 134 0.35 26.84 11.07
CA GLU A 134 1.53 27.42 10.42
C GLU A 134 2.65 27.75 11.42
N GLU A 135 2.28 28.21 12.62
CA GLU A 135 3.23 28.60 13.66
C GLU A 135 4.05 27.43 14.20
N ILE A 136 3.48 26.20 14.19
CA ILE A 136 4.15 25.00 14.71
C ILE A 136 5.01 24.33 13.63
N ARG A 137 4.59 24.37 12.37
CA ARG A 137 5.24 23.63 11.30
C ARG A 137 6.11 24.45 10.36
N PHE A 138 6.10 25.78 10.48
CA PHE A 138 6.84 26.70 9.61
C PHE A 138 6.55 26.52 8.09
N LEU A 139 5.43 25.91 7.76
CA LEU A 139 5.01 25.60 6.39
C LEU A 139 3.59 26.08 6.17
N THR A 140 3.38 26.87 5.15
CA THR A 140 2.07 27.45 4.80
C THR A 140 1.12 26.44 4.12
N GLN A 141 1.65 25.37 3.58
CA GLN A 141 0.89 24.34 2.83
C GLN A 141 1.39 22.93 3.15
N VAL A 142 0.53 21.94 2.97
CA VAL A 142 0.93 20.53 3.09
C VAL A 142 1.91 20.17 1.99
N PRO A 143 3.16 19.83 2.30
CA PRO A 143 4.18 19.55 1.29
C PRO A 143 3.95 18.17 0.66
N ALA A 144 2.94 18.04 -0.19
CA ALA A 144 2.68 16.82 -0.95
C ALA A 144 3.43 16.88 -2.28
N LYS A 145 4.36 15.95 -2.51
CA LYS A 145 5.09 15.80 -3.77
C LYS A 145 4.76 14.46 -4.40
N LEU A 146 4.20 14.50 -5.59
CA LEU A 146 3.97 13.31 -6.40
C LEU A 146 5.26 12.94 -7.11
N ARG A 147 5.85 11.80 -6.75
CA ARG A 147 7.01 11.23 -7.43
C ARG A 147 6.54 10.07 -8.31
N ILE A 148 6.86 10.13 -9.58
CA ILE A 148 6.47 9.08 -10.55
C ILE A 148 7.03 7.72 -10.14
N GLU A 149 8.24 7.70 -9.56
CA GLU A 149 8.88 6.48 -9.05
C GLU A 149 8.03 5.78 -7.99
N ASP A 150 7.46 6.54 -7.05
CA ASP A 150 6.60 6.01 -5.98
C ASP A 150 5.29 5.47 -6.54
N VAL A 151 4.72 6.14 -7.55
CA VAL A 151 3.50 5.68 -8.24
C VAL A 151 3.75 4.37 -8.98
N VAL A 152 4.85 4.28 -9.73
CA VAL A 152 5.21 3.05 -10.45
C VAL A 152 5.50 1.92 -9.47
N PHE A 153 6.22 2.20 -8.39
CA PHE A 153 6.48 1.21 -7.34
C PHE A 153 5.18 0.69 -6.71
N ALA A 154 4.28 1.58 -6.32
CA ALA A 154 2.98 1.23 -5.75
C ALA A 154 2.15 0.38 -6.73
N LEU A 155 2.13 0.74 -8.02
CA LEU A 155 1.44 0.01 -9.07
C LEU A 155 1.98 -1.41 -9.22
N VAL A 156 3.30 -1.58 -9.32
CA VAL A 156 3.96 -2.89 -9.46
C VAL A 156 3.70 -3.75 -8.23
N VAL A 157 3.83 -3.20 -7.02
CA VAL A 157 3.58 -3.92 -5.77
C VAL A 157 2.11 -4.34 -5.67
N SER A 158 1.15 -3.44 -5.93
CA SER A 158 -0.28 -3.74 -5.87
C SER A 158 -0.68 -4.84 -6.84
N LEU A 159 -0.21 -4.78 -8.10
CA LEU A 159 -0.49 -5.82 -9.08
C LEU A 159 0.14 -7.17 -8.69
N SER A 160 1.39 -7.15 -8.21
CA SER A 160 2.07 -8.37 -7.77
C SER A 160 1.32 -9.05 -6.63
N ILE A 161 0.91 -8.29 -5.61
CA ILE A 161 0.13 -8.79 -4.48
C ILE A 161 -1.22 -9.33 -4.96
N SER A 162 -1.93 -8.61 -5.82
CA SER A 162 -3.21 -9.03 -6.37
C SER A 162 -3.11 -10.35 -7.12
N PHE A 163 -2.11 -10.53 -7.98
CA PHE A 163 -1.91 -11.78 -8.72
C PHE A 163 -1.58 -12.95 -7.79
N VAL A 164 -0.67 -12.75 -6.83
CA VAL A 164 -0.29 -13.80 -5.87
C VAL A 164 -1.50 -14.25 -5.04
N ILE A 165 -2.28 -13.31 -4.53
CA ILE A 165 -3.45 -13.59 -3.71
C ILE A 165 -4.55 -14.31 -4.49
N THR A 166 -4.73 -13.99 -5.77
CA THR A 166 -5.73 -14.62 -6.65
C THR A 166 -5.44 -16.09 -6.92
N ILE A 167 -4.18 -16.53 -6.85
CA ILE A 167 -3.80 -17.93 -7.10
C ILE A 167 -4.48 -18.88 -6.10
N PHE A 168 -4.58 -18.49 -4.83
CA PHE A 168 -5.13 -19.37 -3.79
C PHE A 168 -6.60 -19.76 -4.05
N PRO A 169 -7.57 -18.82 -4.21
CA PRO A 169 -8.95 -19.16 -4.50
C PRO A 169 -9.13 -19.79 -5.89
N ALA A 170 -8.33 -19.41 -6.88
CA ALA A 170 -8.36 -20.03 -8.21
C ALA A 170 -7.97 -21.53 -8.16
N ARG A 171 -6.95 -21.89 -7.36
CA ARG A 171 -6.59 -23.30 -7.12
C ARG A 171 -7.70 -24.04 -6.39
N LYS A 172 -8.34 -23.42 -5.41
CA LYS A 172 -9.48 -24.01 -4.68
C LYS A 172 -10.65 -24.29 -5.61
N ALA A 173 -10.98 -23.37 -6.53
CA ALA A 173 -12.00 -23.57 -7.57
C ALA A 173 -11.67 -24.77 -8.48
N ALA A 174 -10.42 -24.88 -8.91
CA ALA A 174 -9.97 -25.98 -9.79
C ALA A 174 -9.95 -27.35 -9.10
N SER A 175 -9.87 -27.40 -7.77
CA SER A 175 -9.86 -28.64 -6.98
C SER A 175 -11.23 -29.18 -6.60
N LEU A 176 -12.34 -28.47 -6.86
CA LEU A 176 -13.69 -28.91 -6.57
C LEU A 176 -13.98 -30.25 -7.24
N ASP A 177 -14.53 -31.20 -6.48
CA ASP A 177 -14.98 -32.48 -7.03
C ASP A 177 -16.36 -32.32 -7.69
N PRO A 178 -16.51 -32.72 -8.98
CA PRO A 178 -17.80 -32.63 -9.66
C PRO A 178 -18.92 -33.39 -8.94
N ALA A 179 -18.59 -34.54 -8.32
CA ALA A 179 -19.56 -35.34 -7.60
C ALA A 179 -20.09 -34.65 -6.33
N GLU A 180 -19.22 -33.96 -5.57
CA GLU A 180 -19.63 -33.17 -4.43
C GLU A 180 -20.39 -31.89 -4.84
N ALA A 181 -19.95 -31.23 -5.91
CA ALA A 181 -20.57 -30.01 -6.41
C ALA A 181 -22.02 -30.20 -6.89
N LEU A 182 -22.37 -31.42 -7.34
CA LEU A 182 -23.72 -31.75 -7.79
C LEU A 182 -24.60 -32.35 -6.68
N LYS A 183 -24.05 -32.76 -5.55
CA LYS A 183 -24.76 -33.44 -4.45
C LYS A 183 -25.34 -32.47 -3.41
N TYR A 184 -24.84 -31.25 -3.34
CA TYR A 184 -25.37 -30.24 -2.42
C TYR A 184 -26.60 -29.54 -3.02
N GLU A 185 -27.75 -30.05 -2.70
CA GLU A 185 -29.02 -29.31 -2.57
C GLU A 185 -29.19 -28.81 -1.15
#